data_891b1cd67a1cbfa109c2252f5682f59c
#
_entry.id   891b1cd67a1cbfa109c2252f5682f59c
#
_cell.length_a   1.000
_cell.length_b   1.000
_cell.length_c   1.000
_cell.angle_alpha   90.00
_cell.angle_beta   90.00
_cell.angle_gamma   90.00
#
_symmetry.space_group_name_H-M   'P 1'
#
loop_
_entity.id
_entity.type
_entity.pdbx_description
1 polymer ?
#
loop_
_entity_poly.entity_id
_entity_poly.type
_entity_poly.pdbx_seq_one_letter_code
_entity_poly.pdbx_strand_id
1 'polypeptide(L)'
;MKKYVLLFGLLIQAVSVLAQEASVGKSIFSVHAGASWYLGKMIGITNNSDAYRNDLRNGIAWDANYYFLGDKYIFGSFKLAPGLIYQGGRYKNAHDESSDKILMHYIAPQLALFMVKQKYNLSLSTGVGYQHYKDKSFVYGKPRDVSMNKLAYNLSAGGEYRLSPLVGISAKLNWIVTSSESYSVRYHGQKWQVESPELSGGGGCFSQLSLLFGMNLHF
;
A
#
# COMPACT_ATOMS: atom_id res chain seq x y z
N MET A 1 6.87 -4.44 -24.95
CA MET A 1 7.69 -3.39 -24.33
C MET A 1 7.53 -2.02 -25.00
N LYS A 2 7.66 -1.84 -26.32
CA LYS A 2 7.56 -0.53 -27.00
C LYS A 2 6.25 0.25 -26.74
N LYS A 3 5.09 -0.43 -26.63
CA LYS A 3 3.78 0.22 -26.37
C LYS A 3 3.69 0.88 -24.98
N TYR A 4 4.31 0.32 -23.95
CA TYR A 4 4.29 0.90 -22.59
C TYR A 4 5.25 2.08 -22.45
N VAL A 5 6.35 2.10 -23.19
CA VAL A 5 7.29 3.24 -23.23
C VAL A 5 6.62 4.45 -23.89
N LEU A 6 5.83 4.21 -24.95
CA LEU A 6 5.09 5.27 -25.66
C LEU A 6 3.96 5.84 -24.78
N LEU A 7 3.25 4.98 -24.06
CA LEU A 7 2.20 5.39 -23.10
C LEU A 7 2.79 6.20 -21.94
N PHE A 8 3.94 5.79 -21.42
CA PHE A 8 4.65 6.49 -20.35
C PHE A 8 5.18 7.85 -20.84
N GLY A 9 5.70 7.92 -22.07
CA GLY A 9 6.13 9.17 -22.70
C GLY A 9 4.97 10.15 -22.93
N LEU A 10 3.82 9.66 -23.36
CA LEU A 10 2.60 10.48 -23.53
C LEU A 10 2.05 10.97 -22.18
N LEU A 11 2.12 10.15 -21.13
CA LEU A 11 1.73 10.56 -19.78
C LEU A 11 2.64 11.66 -19.23
N ILE A 12 3.96 11.56 -19.44
CA ILE A 12 4.93 12.60 -19.05
C ILE A 12 4.67 13.90 -19.82
N GLN A 13 4.37 13.82 -21.12
CA GLN A 13 4.04 15.02 -21.93
C GLN A 13 2.71 15.65 -21.51
N ALA A 14 1.69 14.86 -21.24
CA ALA A 14 0.40 15.38 -20.75
C ALA A 14 0.55 16.08 -19.39
N VAL A 15 1.36 15.52 -18.48
CA VAL A 15 1.67 16.13 -17.18
C VAL A 15 2.45 17.44 -17.35
N SER A 16 3.40 17.51 -18.29
CA SER A 16 4.17 18.74 -18.55
C SER A 16 3.33 19.87 -19.16
N VAL A 17 2.34 19.56 -19.98
CA VAL A 17 1.42 20.56 -20.54
C VAL A 17 0.48 21.12 -19.47
N LEU A 18 -0.03 20.28 -18.57
CA LEU A 18 -0.85 20.71 -17.43
C LEU A 18 -0.05 21.54 -16.40
N ALA A 19 1.27 21.39 -16.38
CA ALA A 19 2.15 22.05 -15.43
C ALA A 19 2.56 23.48 -15.82
N GLN A 20 2.31 23.92 -17.05
CA GLN A 20 2.70 25.26 -17.53
C GLN A 20 1.84 26.40 -16.97
N GLU A 21 0.67 26.13 -16.40
CA GLU A 21 -0.20 27.14 -15.76
C GLU A 21 -0.22 27.10 -14.23
N ALA A 22 0.60 26.26 -13.58
CA ALA A 22 0.50 26.03 -12.15
C ALA A 22 1.17 27.13 -11.31
N SER A 23 0.38 28.07 -10.82
CA SER A 23 0.62 28.69 -9.53
C SER A 23 0.86 27.59 -8.47
N VAL A 24 1.85 27.75 -7.57
CA VAL A 24 2.23 26.83 -6.46
C VAL A 24 1.20 25.71 -6.20
N GLY A 25 1.53 24.49 -6.58
CA GLY A 25 0.60 23.36 -6.70
C GLY A 25 -0.33 23.17 -5.50
N LYS A 26 -1.62 23.18 -5.78
CA LYS A 26 -2.68 22.92 -4.80
C LYS A 26 -2.91 21.44 -4.57
N SER A 27 -2.29 20.60 -5.38
CA SER A 27 -2.44 19.16 -5.35
C SER A 27 -1.10 18.44 -5.46
N ILE A 28 -1.02 17.27 -4.82
CA ILE A 28 0.13 16.38 -4.90
C ILE A 28 -0.38 15.02 -5.37
N PHE A 29 0.19 14.53 -6.47
CA PHE A 29 0.08 13.14 -6.88
C PHE A 29 1.41 12.44 -6.65
N SER A 30 1.40 11.27 -6.01
CA SER A 30 2.61 10.54 -5.65
C SER A 30 2.52 9.09 -6.06
N VAL A 31 3.64 8.54 -6.50
CA VAL A 31 3.81 7.10 -6.76
C VAL A 31 5.08 6.61 -6.08
N HIS A 32 4.97 5.49 -5.38
CA HIS A 32 6.10 4.92 -4.66
C HIS A 32 6.15 3.40 -4.83
N ALA A 33 7.33 2.82 -4.65
CA ALA A 33 7.55 1.39 -4.52
C ALA A 33 8.69 1.11 -3.53
N GLY A 34 8.70 -0.07 -2.92
CA GLY A 34 9.76 -0.43 -1.98
C GLY A 34 9.54 -1.74 -1.26
N ALA A 35 10.26 -1.89 -0.15
CA ALA A 35 10.18 -3.06 0.71
C ALA A 35 8.91 -3.05 1.56
N SER A 36 8.39 -4.23 1.82
CA SER A 36 7.22 -4.40 2.68
C SER A 36 7.36 -5.64 3.54
N TRP A 37 6.91 -5.53 4.79
CA TRP A 37 6.93 -6.60 5.78
C TRP A 37 5.52 -6.92 6.22
N TYR A 38 5.15 -8.20 6.09
CA TYR A 38 3.92 -8.72 6.66
C TYR A 38 4.08 -8.82 8.18
N LEU A 39 3.23 -8.12 8.91
CA LEU A 39 3.23 -8.10 10.37
C LEU A 39 2.10 -8.98 10.93
N GLY A 40 2.37 -9.61 12.07
CA GLY A 40 1.37 -10.38 12.78
C GLY A 40 1.33 -11.88 12.46
N LYS A 41 0.25 -12.52 12.89
CA LYS A 41 0.06 -13.97 12.77
C LYS A 41 -0.46 -14.29 11.35
N MET A 42 0.35 -14.98 10.57
CA MET A 42 -0.09 -15.50 9.28
C MET A 42 -1.03 -16.69 9.49
N ILE A 43 -2.17 -16.63 8.84
CA ILE A 43 -3.16 -17.71 8.84
C ILE A 43 -3.44 -18.17 7.41
N GLY A 44 -3.83 -19.45 7.27
CA GLY A 44 -4.19 -20.01 5.98
C GLY A 44 -2.99 -20.25 5.05
N ILE A 45 -1.74 -20.15 5.52
CA ILE A 45 -0.54 -20.48 4.74
C ILE A 45 -0.32 -21.99 4.64
N THR A 46 0.44 -22.42 3.63
CA THR A 46 0.63 -23.85 3.33
C THR A 46 1.61 -24.55 4.27
N ASN A 47 2.62 -23.83 4.74
CA ASN A 47 3.68 -24.36 5.60
C ASN A 47 3.84 -23.49 6.86
N ASN A 48 3.77 -24.11 8.01
CA ASN A 48 3.81 -23.46 9.32
C ASN A 48 5.20 -23.41 9.96
N SER A 49 6.26 -23.82 9.24
CA SER A 49 7.63 -23.71 9.77
C SER A 49 8.04 -22.24 9.94
N ASP A 50 8.82 -21.94 10.97
CA ASP A 50 9.26 -20.57 11.24
C ASP A 50 10.14 -20.01 10.10
N ALA A 51 10.99 -20.86 9.50
CA ALA A 51 11.80 -20.47 8.35
C ALA A 51 10.92 -20.03 7.19
N TYR A 52 9.90 -20.83 6.82
CA TYR A 52 8.97 -20.51 5.76
C TYR A 52 8.21 -19.20 6.01
N ARG A 53 7.70 -19.01 7.23
CA ARG A 53 6.99 -17.79 7.63
C ARG A 53 7.88 -16.57 7.56
N ASN A 54 9.13 -16.66 8.00
CA ASN A 54 10.07 -15.54 7.99
C ASN A 54 10.38 -15.10 6.58
N ASP A 55 10.56 -16.02 5.65
CA ASP A 55 10.78 -15.71 4.23
C ASP A 55 9.53 -15.08 3.61
N LEU A 56 8.34 -15.65 3.89
CA LEU A 56 7.07 -15.14 3.37
C LEU A 56 6.72 -13.75 3.89
N ARG A 57 7.25 -13.34 5.05
CA ARG A 57 7.03 -12.00 5.61
C ARG A 57 7.67 -10.89 4.78
N ASN A 58 8.69 -11.18 3.99
CA ASN A 58 9.39 -10.19 3.20
C ASN A 58 8.78 -10.07 1.81
N GLY A 59 8.41 -8.86 1.43
CA GLY A 59 7.74 -8.60 0.16
C GLY A 59 8.08 -7.24 -0.42
N ILE A 60 7.34 -6.90 -1.44
CA ILE A 60 7.38 -5.59 -2.09
C ILE A 60 6.01 -4.94 -2.00
N ALA A 61 6.00 -3.61 -1.91
CA ALA A 61 4.78 -2.82 -2.00
C ALA A 61 4.95 -1.66 -2.98
N TRP A 62 3.82 -1.17 -3.46
CA TRP A 62 3.72 0.04 -4.29
C TRP A 62 2.48 0.80 -3.89
N ASP A 63 2.49 2.12 -4.06
CA ASP A 63 1.32 2.94 -3.84
C ASP A 63 1.17 4.08 -4.86
N ALA A 64 -0.05 4.60 -4.90
CA ALA A 64 -0.39 5.85 -5.53
C ALA A 64 -1.24 6.66 -4.55
N ASN A 65 -0.92 7.94 -4.39
CA ASN A 65 -1.64 8.84 -3.48
C ASN A 65 -1.97 10.13 -4.21
N TYR A 66 -3.11 10.69 -3.85
CA TYR A 66 -3.52 12.01 -4.25
C TYR A 66 -3.93 12.82 -3.03
N TYR A 67 -3.43 14.06 -2.91
CA TYR A 67 -3.78 14.98 -1.85
C TYR A 67 -4.13 16.35 -2.42
N PHE A 68 -5.17 16.94 -1.88
CA PHE A 68 -5.54 18.32 -2.16
C PHE A 68 -5.10 19.20 -0.99
N LEU A 69 -4.06 20.03 -1.20
CA LEU A 69 -3.47 20.87 -0.15
C LEU A 69 -4.25 22.15 0.13
N GLY A 70 -5.03 22.64 -0.82
CA GLY A 70 -5.68 23.93 -0.68
C GLY A 70 -4.71 25.10 -0.46
N ASP A 71 -5.27 26.29 -0.23
CA ASP A 71 -4.48 27.52 -0.07
C ASP A 71 -4.20 27.86 1.41
N LYS A 72 -5.01 27.36 2.33
CA LYS A 72 -4.99 27.76 3.75
C LYS A 72 -4.00 26.96 4.59
N TYR A 73 -3.19 27.66 5.35
CA TYR A 73 -2.42 27.09 6.44
C TYR A 73 -3.26 27.04 7.71
N ILE A 74 -3.15 25.94 8.48
CA ILE A 74 -3.86 25.79 9.76
C ILE A 74 -3.01 26.40 10.87
N PHE A 75 -1.71 26.05 10.93
CA PHE A 75 -0.76 26.56 11.91
C PHE A 75 0.57 26.81 11.20
N GLY A 76 1.02 28.06 11.13
CA GLY A 76 2.34 28.41 10.59
C GLY A 76 2.63 27.80 9.22
N SER A 77 3.39 26.70 9.19
CA SER A 77 3.79 26.01 7.96
C SER A 77 2.95 24.76 7.65
N PHE A 78 1.90 24.47 8.42
CA PHE A 78 1.11 23.25 8.29
C PHE A 78 -0.16 23.44 7.46
N LYS A 79 -0.40 22.51 6.55
CA LYS A 79 -1.62 22.40 5.73
C LYS A 79 -2.31 21.07 6.00
N LEU A 80 -3.63 21.09 6.15
CA LEU A 80 -4.45 19.89 6.18
C LEU A 80 -4.90 19.57 4.75
N ALA A 81 -4.72 18.31 4.34
CA ALA A 81 -4.99 17.86 2.99
C ALA A 81 -5.83 16.59 3.00
N PRO A 82 -7.08 16.65 2.56
CA PRO A 82 -7.83 15.45 2.22
C PRO A 82 -7.20 14.77 1.01
N GLY A 83 -7.31 13.45 0.95
CA GLY A 83 -6.71 12.69 -0.12
C GLY A 83 -7.26 11.29 -0.28
N LEU A 84 -6.64 10.53 -1.17
CA LEU A 84 -6.94 9.13 -1.46
C LEU A 84 -5.62 8.36 -1.57
N ILE A 85 -5.60 7.16 -1.04
CA ILE A 85 -4.51 6.20 -1.23
C ILE A 85 -5.01 4.92 -1.88
N TYR A 86 -4.20 4.39 -2.80
CA TYR A 86 -4.21 2.99 -3.17
C TYR A 86 -2.84 2.40 -2.87
N GLN A 87 -2.76 1.26 -2.18
CA GLN A 87 -1.53 0.51 -1.95
C GLN A 87 -1.71 -0.95 -2.32
N GLY A 88 -0.74 -1.48 -3.08
CA GLY A 88 -0.57 -2.90 -3.35
C GLY A 88 0.61 -3.47 -2.57
N GLY A 89 0.51 -4.75 -2.19
CA GLY A 89 1.62 -5.51 -1.59
C GLY A 89 1.67 -6.93 -2.13
N ARG A 90 2.87 -7.48 -2.32
CA ARG A 90 3.07 -8.85 -2.79
C ARG A 90 4.13 -9.54 -1.97
N TYR A 91 3.77 -10.72 -1.45
CA TYR A 91 4.63 -11.62 -0.68
C TYR A 91 4.58 -12.99 -1.33
N LYS A 92 5.68 -13.69 -1.37
CA LYS A 92 5.75 -15.03 -1.98
C LYS A 92 6.82 -15.87 -1.31
N ASN A 93 6.52 -17.15 -1.11
CA ASN A 93 7.50 -18.17 -0.79
C ASN A 93 7.08 -19.51 -1.43
N ALA A 94 8.04 -20.35 -1.69
CA ALA A 94 7.83 -21.71 -2.20
C ALA A 94 8.86 -22.64 -1.56
N HIS A 95 8.40 -23.78 -1.06
CA HIS A 95 9.25 -24.81 -0.49
C HIS A 95 8.63 -26.18 -0.77
N ASP A 96 9.41 -27.06 -1.38
CA ASP A 96 8.98 -28.40 -1.81
C ASP A 96 7.68 -28.34 -2.66
N GLU A 97 6.65 -29.07 -2.27
CA GLU A 97 5.35 -29.14 -2.97
C GLU A 97 4.36 -28.03 -2.52
N SER A 98 4.82 -27.08 -1.72
CA SER A 98 3.99 -26.02 -1.15
C SER A 98 4.46 -24.64 -1.63
N SER A 99 3.50 -23.77 -1.94
CA SER A 99 3.83 -22.37 -2.24
C SER A 99 2.69 -21.45 -1.86
N ASP A 100 3.03 -20.26 -1.41
CA ASP A 100 2.08 -19.18 -1.12
C ASP A 100 2.46 -17.92 -1.94
N LYS A 101 1.44 -17.27 -2.50
CA LYS A 101 1.56 -16.00 -3.21
C LYS A 101 0.47 -15.06 -2.73
N ILE A 102 0.82 -14.26 -1.75
CA ILE A 102 -0.07 -13.30 -1.12
C ILE A 102 -0.06 -12.00 -1.91
N LEU A 103 -1.26 -11.50 -2.19
CA LEU A 103 -1.52 -10.18 -2.76
C LEU A 103 -2.44 -9.42 -1.80
N MET A 104 -2.04 -8.21 -1.47
CA MET A 104 -2.84 -7.28 -0.66
C MET A 104 -3.12 -6.03 -1.47
N HIS A 105 -4.35 -5.54 -1.42
CA HIS A 105 -4.77 -4.28 -2.01
C HIS A 105 -5.53 -3.48 -0.97
N TYR A 106 -5.17 -2.23 -0.81
CA TYR A 106 -5.79 -1.30 0.12
C TYR A 106 -6.18 -0.02 -0.61
N ILE A 107 -7.38 0.47 -0.35
CA ILE A 107 -7.87 1.76 -0.83
C ILE A 107 -8.58 2.49 0.30
N ALA A 108 -8.27 3.77 0.49
CA ALA A 108 -8.86 4.58 1.55
C ALA A 108 -8.86 6.07 1.24
N PRO A 109 -9.91 6.80 1.65
CA PRO A 109 -9.80 8.23 1.88
C PRO A 109 -8.79 8.49 2.99
N GLN A 110 -8.05 9.58 2.86
CA GLN A 110 -7.01 9.98 3.81
C GLN A 110 -7.17 11.41 4.26
N LEU A 111 -6.68 11.68 5.46
CA LEU A 111 -6.43 13.01 5.95
C LEU A 111 -4.94 13.12 6.27
N ALA A 112 -4.28 14.09 5.65
CA ALA A 112 -2.85 14.32 5.82
C ALA A 112 -2.57 15.70 6.38
N LEU A 113 -1.56 15.78 7.25
CA LEU A 113 -0.96 17.00 7.72
C LEU A 113 0.39 17.17 7.02
N PHE A 114 0.53 18.23 6.24
CA PHE A 114 1.77 18.58 5.55
C PHE A 114 2.45 19.76 6.22
N MET A 115 3.72 19.61 6.60
CA MET A 115 4.60 20.71 6.88
C MET A 115 5.29 21.12 5.59
N VAL A 116 4.93 22.29 5.05
CA VAL A 116 5.40 22.76 3.74
C VAL A 116 6.52 23.77 3.93
N LYS A 117 7.69 23.48 3.37
CA LYS A 117 8.85 24.37 3.28
C LYS A 117 9.29 24.53 1.82
N GLN A 118 10.21 25.46 1.55
CA GLN A 118 10.64 25.74 0.17
C GLN A 118 11.23 24.52 -0.54
N LYS A 119 12.13 23.77 0.13
CA LYS A 119 12.86 22.65 -0.46
C LYS A 119 12.41 21.28 0.02
N TYR A 120 11.67 21.20 1.11
CA TYR A 120 11.21 19.92 1.66
C TYR A 120 9.81 20.00 2.23
N ASN A 121 9.09 18.91 2.15
CA ASN A 121 7.82 18.71 2.81
C ASN A 121 7.94 17.51 3.75
N LEU A 122 7.29 17.59 4.90
CA LEU A 122 7.04 16.42 5.73
C LEU A 122 5.53 16.17 5.79
N SER A 123 5.14 14.92 5.83
CA SER A 123 3.74 14.54 5.87
C SER A 123 3.48 13.47 6.92
N LEU A 124 2.36 13.60 7.59
CA LEU A 124 1.76 12.57 8.43
C LEU A 124 0.33 12.38 7.94
N SER A 125 -0.06 11.15 7.60
CA SER A 125 -1.41 10.88 7.11
C SER A 125 -2.01 9.65 7.75
N THR A 126 -3.34 9.65 7.82
CA THR A 126 -4.13 8.53 8.34
C THR A 126 -5.38 8.34 7.50
N GLY A 127 -5.90 7.13 7.49
CA GLY A 127 -7.12 6.80 6.77
C GLY A 127 -7.74 5.50 7.23
N VAL A 128 -9.01 5.34 6.90
CA VAL A 128 -9.78 4.10 7.11
C VAL A 128 -10.34 3.70 5.77
N GLY A 129 -10.11 2.46 5.37
CA GLY A 129 -10.54 2.01 4.07
C GLY A 129 -10.70 0.50 3.99
N TYR A 130 -10.69 0.01 2.77
CA TYR A 130 -10.97 -1.38 2.46
C TYR A 130 -9.69 -2.09 2.05
N GLN A 131 -9.42 -3.23 2.70
CA GLN A 131 -8.32 -4.12 2.35
C GLN A 131 -8.85 -5.42 1.77
N HIS A 132 -8.37 -5.78 0.60
CA HIS A 132 -8.54 -7.07 -0.04
C HIS A 132 -7.24 -7.87 0.11
N TYR A 133 -7.34 -9.05 0.73
CA TYR A 133 -6.27 -10.04 0.84
C TYR A 133 -6.60 -11.23 -0.05
N LYS A 134 -5.64 -11.70 -0.82
CA LYS A 134 -5.75 -12.92 -1.59
C LYS A 134 -4.43 -13.67 -1.55
N ASP A 135 -4.48 -14.93 -1.11
CA ASP A 135 -3.40 -15.88 -1.24
C ASP A 135 -3.75 -16.95 -2.26
N LYS A 136 -2.90 -17.08 -3.27
CA LYS A 136 -2.93 -18.17 -4.23
C LYS A 136 -1.83 -19.15 -3.86
N SER A 137 -2.22 -20.31 -3.39
CA SER A 137 -1.31 -21.30 -2.85
C SER A 137 -1.45 -22.65 -3.53
N PHE A 138 -0.42 -23.47 -3.40
CA PHE A 138 -0.42 -24.88 -3.77
C PHE A 138 -0.20 -25.72 -2.53
N VAL A 139 -1.03 -26.73 -2.33
CA VAL A 139 -0.98 -27.67 -1.22
C VAL A 139 -0.98 -29.07 -1.79
N TYR A 140 0.11 -29.83 -1.61
CA TYR A 140 0.28 -31.15 -2.22
C TYR A 140 0.01 -31.16 -3.73
N GLY A 141 0.57 -30.18 -4.45
CA GLY A 141 0.42 -30.03 -5.91
C GLY A 141 -0.96 -29.57 -6.39
N LYS A 142 -1.88 -29.20 -5.49
CA LYS A 142 -3.24 -28.76 -5.83
C LYS A 142 -3.47 -27.29 -5.51
N PRO A 143 -4.14 -26.52 -6.40
CA PRO A 143 -4.38 -25.11 -6.19
C PRO A 143 -5.37 -24.86 -5.05
N ARG A 144 -5.04 -23.87 -4.22
CA ARG A 144 -5.89 -23.35 -3.13
C ARG A 144 -5.89 -21.83 -3.19
N ASP A 145 -7.06 -21.24 -3.04
CA ASP A 145 -7.24 -19.78 -2.90
C ASP A 145 -7.75 -19.45 -1.50
N VAL A 146 -7.09 -18.55 -0.81
CA VAL A 146 -7.56 -17.94 0.44
C VAL A 146 -7.86 -16.48 0.17
N SER A 147 -8.99 -15.98 0.64
CA SER A 147 -9.36 -14.57 0.44
C SER A 147 -10.08 -13.98 1.64
N MET A 148 -9.84 -12.68 1.85
CA MET A 148 -10.48 -11.90 2.90
C MET A 148 -10.69 -10.47 2.42
N ASN A 149 -11.78 -9.88 2.90
CA ASN A 149 -12.17 -8.49 2.64
C ASN A 149 -12.57 -7.85 3.97
N LYS A 150 -11.83 -6.83 4.41
CA LYS A 150 -12.08 -6.18 5.71
C LYS A 150 -11.76 -4.69 5.65
N LEU A 151 -12.31 -3.97 6.62
CA LEU A 151 -11.86 -2.61 6.92
C LEU A 151 -10.43 -2.66 7.47
N ALA A 152 -9.63 -1.69 7.07
CA ALA A 152 -8.26 -1.53 7.51
C ALA A 152 -7.99 -0.08 7.87
N TYR A 153 -7.05 0.09 8.77
CA TYR A 153 -6.51 1.36 9.23
C TYR A 153 -5.17 1.60 8.57
N ASN A 154 -4.86 2.85 8.24
CA ASN A 154 -3.54 3.21 7.76
C ASN A 154 -3.01 4.42 8.53
N LEU A 155 -1.71 4.37 8.81
CA LEU A 155 -0.91 5.48 9.31
C LEU A 155 0.35 5.57 8.46
N SER A 156 0.67 6.76 7.95
CA SER A 156 1.91 6.95 7.21
C SER A 156 2.63 8.25 7.58
N ALA A 157 3.96 8.19 7.55
CA ALA A 157 4.84 9.33 7.70
C ALA A 157 5.79 9.40 6.51
N GLY A 158 5.96 10.56 5.92
CA GLY A 158 6.77 10.76 4.73
C GLY A 158 7.55 12.05 4.73
N GLY A 159 8.62 12.04 3.92
CA GLY A 159 9.44 13.20 3.63
C GLY A 159 9.66 13.31 2.13
N GLU A 160 9.66 14.52 1.63
CA GLU A 160 9.91 14.87 0.25
C GLU A 160 11.00 15.92 0.15
N TYR A 161 11.88 15.78 -0.82
CA TYR A 161 12.79 16.81 -1.26
C TYR A 161 12.39 17.27 -2.67
N ARG A 162 12.11 18.58 -2.81
CA ARG A 162 11.71 19.20 -4.08
C ARG A 162 12.92 19.40 -4.98
N LEU A 163 12.90 18.78 -6.13
CA LEU A 163 13.89 18.97 -7.21
C LEU A 163 13.53 20.18 -8.06
N SER A 164 12.23 20.44 -8.22
CA SER A 164 11.67 21.58 -8.93
C SER A 164 10.33 22.00 -8.31
N PRO A 165 9.70 23.09 -8.74
CA PRO A 165 8.34 23.43 -8.30
C PRO A 165 7.31 22.33 -8.56
N LEU A 166 7.53 21.50 -9.59
CA LEU A 166 6.60 20.48 -10.06
C LEU A 166 6.94 19.06 -9.59
N VAL A 167 8.22 18.77 -9.31
CA VAL A 167 8.70 17.42 -9.06
C VAL A 167 9.49 17.35 -7.78
N GLY A 168 9.19 16.36 -6.95
CA GLY A 168 9.95 15.99 -5.77
C GLY A 168 10.26 14.49 -5.72
N ILE A 169 11.32 14.13 -5.02
CA ILE A 169 11.62 12.75 -4.61
C ILE A 169 11.20 12.55 -3.16
N SER A 170 10.67 11.40 -2.85
CA SER A 170 10.10 11.15 -1.53
C SER A 170 10.40 9.77 -0.98
N ALA A 171 10.41 9.69 0.33
CA ALA A 171 10.44 8.45 1.09
C ALA A 171 9.26 8.44 2.06
N LYS A 172 8.63 7.28 2.23
CA LYS A 172 7.45 7.11 3.07
C LYS A 172 7.50 5.79 3.82
N LEU A 173 7.20 5.84 5.11
CA LEU A 173 6.87 4.69 5.93
C LEU A 173 5.34 4.60 6.00
N ASN A 174 4.76 3.47 5.60
CA ASN A 174 3.32 3.26 5.66
C ASN A 174 3.00 1.98 6.42
N TRP A 175 2.13 2.08 7.41
CA TRP A 175 1.63 0.99 8.22
C TRP A 175 0.13 0.82 7.98
N ILE A 176 -0.28 -0.34 7.48
CA ILE A 176 -1.68 -0.73 7.32
C ILE A 176 -1.97 -1.82 8.32
N VAL A 177 -3.03 -1.63 9.10
CA VAL A 177 -3.45 -2.53 10.16
C VAL A 177 -4.85 -3.05 9.84
N THR A 178 -4.99 -4.37 9.81
CA THR A 178 -6.29 -5.02 9.76
C THR A 178 -6.27 -6.34 10.50
N SER A 179 -7.41 -6.68 11.08
CA SER A 179 -7.63 -7.98 11.74
C SER A 179 -8.89 -8.65 11.19
N SER A 180 -8.94 -9.95 11.21
CA SER A 180 -10.12 -10.70 10.83
C SER A 180 -10.27 -11.98 11.63
N GLU A 181 -11.50 -12.26 12.02
CA GLU A 181 -11.91 -13.52 12.68
C GLU A 181 -12.31 -14.59 11.68
N SER A 182 -12.46 -14.23 10.39
CA SER A 182 -12.89 -15.17 9.36
C SER A 182 -12.26 -14.89 8.01
N TYR A 183 -12.04 -15.94 7.23
CA TYR A 183 -11.56 -15.87 5.86
C TYR A 183 -12.21 -16.97 5.00
N SER A 184 -12.27 -16.77 3.69
CA SER A 184 -12.80 -17.77 2.75
C SER A 184 -11.67 -18.60 2.17
N VAL A 185 -11.87 -19.91 2.11
CA VAL A 185 -10.98 -20.87 1.44
C VAL A 185 -11.71 -21.49 0.27
N ARG A 186 -11.02 -21.59 -0.87
CA ARG A 186 -11.46 -22.39 -2.02
C ARG A 186 -10.41 -23.45 -2.31
N TYR A 187 -10.82 -24.72 -2.26
CA TYR A 187 -9.95 -25.86 -2.53
C TYR A 187 -10.76 -26.96 -3.22
N HIS A 188 -10.24 -27.58 -4.28
CA HIS A 188 -10.96 -28.60 -5.04
C HIS A 188 -12.34 -28.17 -5.55
N GLY A 189 -12.51 -26.89 -5.96
CA GLY A 189 -13.79 -26.37 -6.44
C GLY A 189 -14.82 -26.07 -5.33
N GLN A 190 -14.60 -26.54 -4.13
CA GLN A 190 -15.43 -26.23 -2.96
C GLN A 190 -14.98 -24.92 -2.32
N LYS A 191 -15.94 -24.14 -1.83
CA LYS A 191 -15.71 -22.91 -1.10
C LYS A 191 -16.37 -22.98 0.27
N TRP A 192 -15.62 -22.68 1.31
CA TRP A 192 -16.13 -22.58 2.69
C TRP A 192 -15.52 -21.38 3.39
N GLN A 193 -16.15 -20.99 4.48
CA GLN A 193 -15.66 -19.96 5.37
C GLN A 193 -15.02 -20.62 6.58
N VAL A 194 -13.83 -20.18 6.93
CA VAL A 194 -13.13 -20.61 8.14
C VAL A 194 -13.30 -19.50 9.17
N GLU A 195 -13.90 -19.85 10.29
CA GLU A 195 -13.98 -19.02 11.49
C GLU A 195 -13.00 -19.61 12.50
N SER A 196 -12.09 -18.80 12.99
CA SER A 196 -11.11 -19.26 13.96
C SER A 196 -11.31 -18.56 15.31
N PRO A 197 -11.73 -19.28 16.34
CA PRO A 197 -11.84 -18.72 17.70
C PRO A 197 -10.51 -18.19 18.24
N GLU A 198 -9.40 -18.74 17.76
CA GLU A 198 -8.06 -18.22 18.06
C GLU A 198 -7.80 -16.84 17.49
N LEU A 199 -8.60 -16.41 16.51
CA LEU A 199 -8.55 -15.08 15.91
C LEU A 199 -9.29 -14.03 16.75
N SER A 200 -10.25 -14.42 17.59
CA SER A 200 -10.99 -13.52 18.49
C SER A 200 -10.17 -13.07 19.71
N GLY A 201 -9.06 -13.72 20.01
CA GLY A 201 -8.15 -13.39 21.12
C GLY A 201 -6.93 -12.54 20.75
N GLY A 202 -6.97 -11.78 19.67
CA GLY A 202 -5.81 -11.02 19.15
C GLY A 202 -5.33 -11.51 17.79
N GLY A 203 -6.14 -12.15 17.12
CA GLY A 203 -6.40 -12.72 15.88
C GLY A 203 -5.42 -12.67 14.74
N GLY A 204 -5.85 -13.18 13.59
CA GLY A 204 -5.16 -13.07 12.32
C GLY A 204 -4.96 -11.61 11.94
N CYS A 205 -3.75 -11.14 12.12
CA CYS A 205 -3.38 -9.79 11.78
C CYS A 205 -2.87 -9.80 10.34
N PHE A 206 -3.58 -9.13 9.44
CA PHE A 206 -3.17 -8.97 8.02
C PHE A 206 -2.51 -7.61 7.81
N SER A 207 -1.70 -7.22 8.78
CA SER A 207 -1.04 -5.91 8.79
C SER A 207 0.22 -5.95 7.96
N GLN A 208 0.57 -4.79 7.38
CA GLN A 208 1.81 -4.61 6.62
C GLN A 208 2.48 -3.30 6.99
N LEU A 209 3.80 -3.33 7.10
CA LEU A 209 4.66 -2.16 7.20
C LEU A 209 5.46 -2.05 5.91
N SER A 210 5.52 -0.87 5.32
CA SER A 210 6.19 -0.67 4.04
C SER A 210 7.09 0.56 4.09
N LEU A 211 8.33 0.41 3.65
CA LEU A 211 9.25 1.52 3.39
C LEU A 211 9.32 1.74 1.89
N LEU A 212 8.83 2.88 1.44
CA LEU A 212 8.58 3.18 0.05
C LEU A 212 9.37 4.42 -0.38
N PHE A 213 9.87 4.39 -1.61
CA PHE A 213 10.56 5.50 -2.26
C PHE A 213 9.86 5.82 -3.57
N GLY A 214 9.80 7.09 -3.93
CA GLY A 214 9.09 7.48 -5.12
C GLY A 214 9.20 8.94 -5.50
N MET A 215 8.24 9.37 -6.28
CA MET A 215 8.17 10.71 -6.84
C MET A 215 6.82 11.35 -6.54
N ASN A 216 6.86 12.67 -6.31
CA ASN A 216 5.70 13.51 -6.15
C ASN A 216 5.62 14.49 -7.32
N LEU A 217 4.41 14.69 -7.83
CA LEU A 217 4.06 15.70 -8.83
C LEU A 217 3.15 16.74 -8.16
N HIS A 218 3.52 18.01 -8.27
CA HIS A 218 2.78 19.16 -7.76
C HIS A 218 2.09 19.89 -8.88
N PHE A 219 0.81 20.22 -8.75
CA PHE A 219 0.02 20.95 -9.75
C PHE A 219 -1.16 21.68 -9.14
#